data_03829102faff7de20a72bca85ecc2c4c
#
_entry.id   03829102faff7de20a72bca85ecc2c4c
#
_cell.length_a   1.000
_cell.length_b   1.000
_cell.length_c   1.000
_cell.angle_alpha   90.00
_cell.angle_beta   90.00
_cell.angle_gamma   90.00
#
_symmetry.space_group_name_H-M   'P 1'
#
loop_
_entity.id
_entity.type
_entity.pdbx_description
1 polymer ?
#
loop_
_entity_poly.entity_id
_entity_poly.type
_entity_poly.pdbx_seq_one_letter_code
_entity_poly.pdbx_strand_id
1 'polypeptide(L)'
;VLKKAIDLQLAASRQGTAKTKTRSEVSGGGRKPWRQKGTGRARQGSTRATQWVGGGIAGGVNPRSYSFKMNKKERVLALKSALTHIAKNKSLVVVDSLELKSNKTSEVKELIKTLGLNGKVLFITANDGENLYLATRNLGYTYSLMSDEINCYDLVNADTVVIEEEAVKKIEEALK
;
A
#
# COMPACT_ATOMS: atom_id res chain seq x y z
N VAL A 1 -13.91 5.08 9.94
CA VAL A 1 -13.80 5.47 8.53
C VAL A 1 -12.34 5.50 8.09
N LEU A 2 -11.42 6.19 8.79
CA LEU A 2 -10.01 6.30 8.47
C LEU A 2 -9.32 4.93 8.32
N LYS A 3 -9.45 4.02 9.31
CA LYS A 3 -8.92 2.66 9.22
C LYS A 3 -9.37 1.94 7.95
N LYS A 4 -10.66 2.02 7.60
CA LYS A 4 -11.21 1.39 6.38
C LYS A 4 -10.56 1.92 5.10
N ALA A 5 -10.23 3.22 5.04
CA ALA A 5 -9.53 3.82 3.91
C ALA A 5 -8.09 3.33 3.79
N ILE A 6 -7.38 3.21 4.90
CA ILE A 6 -6.02 2.66 4.95
C ILE A 6 -6.03 1.18 4.53
N ASP A 7 -6.95 0.38 5.07
CA ASP A 7 -7.10 -1.03 4.71
C ASP A 7 -7.41 -1.20 3.22
N LEU A 8 -8.24 -0.31 2.64
CA LEU A 8 -8.53 -0.29 1.20
C LEU A 8 -7.27 -0.07 0.36
N GLN A 9 -6.46 0.91 0.73
CA GLN A 9 -5.23 1.25 0.01
C GLN A 9 -4.21 0.11 0.10
N LEU A 10 -3.98 -0.44 1.30
CA LEU A 10 -3.11 -1.58 1.51
C LEU A 10 -3.61 -2.85 0.80
N ALA A 11 -4.93 -3.08 0.77
CA ALA A 11 -5.52 -4.20 0.05
C ALA A 11 -5.37 -4.05 -1.47
N ALA A 12 -5.47 -2.82 -2.00
CA ALA A 12 -5.29 -2.54 -3.43
C ALA A 12 -3.84 -2.77 -3.92
N SER A 13 -2.85 -2.61 -3.05
CA SER A 13 -1.45 -2.88 -3.38
C SER A 13 -1.12 -4.37 -3.52
N ARG A 14 -2.00 -5.27 -3.02
CA ARG A 14 -1.79 -6.73 -3.06
C ARG A 14 -2.17 -7.30 -4.42
N GLN A 15 -1.23 -7.92 -5.10
CA GLN A 15 -1.45 -8.51 -6.44
C GLN A 15 -2.30 -9.79 -6.40
N GLY A 16 -2.17 -10.63 -5.37
CA GLY A 16 -3.00 -11.80 -5.14
C GLY A 16 -2.84 -12.95 -6.15
N THR A 17 -1.65 -13.14 -6.72
CA THR A 17 -1.36 -14.13 -7.77
C THR A 17 -0.96 -15.52 -7.26
N ALA A 18 -0.82 -15.70 -5.94
CA ALA A 18 -0.43 -16.99 -5.37
C ALA A 18 -1.46 -18.09 -5.74
N LYS A 19 -0.99 -19.20 -6.28
CA LYS A 19 -1.80 -20.33 -6.70
C LYS A 19 -1.15 -21.65 -6.31
N THR A 20 -1.96 -22.61 -5.87
CA THR A 20 -1.57 -24.01 -5.69
C THR A 20 -2.35 -24.88 -6.67
N LYS A 21 -1.72 -25.95 -7.15
CA LYS A 21 -2.37 -26.90 -8.08
C LYS A 21 -3.27 -27.86 -7.33
N THR A 22 -4.51 -27.96 -7.76
CA THR A 22 -5.45 -28.98 -7.32
C THR A 22 -5.11 -30.34 -7.93
N ARG A 23 -5.70 -31.42 -7.44
CA ARG A 23 -5.45 -32.77 -7.96
C ARG A 23 -5.77 -32.93 -9.46
N SER A 24 -6.64 -32.09 -10.02
CA SER A 24 -6.96 -32.10 -11.45
C SER A 24 -5.92 -31.36 -12.29
N GLU A 25 -5.23 -30.40 -11.71
CA GLU A 25 -4.23 -29.56 -12.39
C GLU A 25 -2.81 -30.16 -12.33
N VAL A 26 -2.55 -31.06 -11.38
CA VAL A 26 -1.24 -31.74 -11.29
C VAL A 26 -1.10 -32.72 -12.45
N SER A 27 0.04 -32.73 -13.11
CA SER A 27 0.35 -33.67 -14.19
C SER A 27 0.48 -35.10 -13.68
N GLY A 28 0.13 -36.08 -14.50
CA GLY A 28 0.26 -37.53 -14.20
C GLY A 28 -1.02 -38.18 -13.69
N GLY A 29 -0.94 -39.38 -13.16
CA GLY A 29 -1.98 -40.10 -12.43
C GLY A 29 -3.24 -40.53 -13.22
N GLY A 30 -3.17 -40.61 -14.56
CA GLY A 30 -4.31 -41.02 -15.39
C GLY A 30 -4.74 -42.49 -15.22
N ARG A 31 -3.95 -43.32 -14.49
CA ARG A 31 -4.25 -44.73 -14.23
C ARG A 31 -4.42 -44.97 -12.73
N LYS A 32 -5.35 -45.88 -12.38
CA LYS A 32 -5.50 -46.37 -11.00
C LYS A 32 -4.24 -47.10 -10.57
N PRO A 33 -3.61 -46.79 -9.41
CA PRO A 33 -2.34 -47.37 -8.97
C PRO A 33 -2.38 -48.89 -8.86
N TRP A 34 -3.48 -49.45 -8.34
CA TRP A 34 -3.71 -50.90 -8.21
C TRP A 34 -5.21 -51.20 -8.20
N ARG A 35 -5.55 -52.49 -8.36
CA ARG A 35 -6.92 -53.00 -8.33
C ARG A 35 -7.61 -52.73 -6.96
N GLN A 36 -8.96 -52.67 -6.96
CA GLN A 36 -9.77 -52.25 -5.81
C GLN A 36 -9.65 -53.19 -4.60
N LYS A 37 -9.47 -54.52 -4.84
CA LYS A 37 -9.36 -55.58 -3.82
C LYS A 37 -8.23 -56.54 -4.17
N GLY A 38 -7.80 -57.36 -3.17
CA GLY A 38 -6.82 -58.42 -3.39
C GLY A 38 -5.33 -57.97 -3.50
N THR A 39 -4.99 -56.78 -2.96
CA THR A 39 -3.61 -56.26 -2.93
C THR A 39 -3.02 -56.11 -1.52
N GLY A 40 -3.84 -56.32 -0.48
CA GLY A 40 -3.42 -56.05 0.90
C GLY A 40 -3.11 -54.59 1.22
N ARG A 41 -3.28 -53.66 0.25
CA ARG A 41 -2.98 -52.23 0.38
C ARG A 41 -4.27 -51.44 0.53
N ALA A 42 -4.15 -50.19 1.08
CA ALA A 42 -5.20 -49.24 1.13
C ALA A 42 -5.72 -48.91 -0.28
N ARG A 43 -7.03 -48.70 -0.43
CA ARG A 43 -7.64 -48.38 -1.72
C ARG A 43 -7.22 -47.01 -2.19
N GLN A 44 -6.76 -46.91 -3.43
CA GLN A 44 -6.27 -45.67 -4.05
C GLN A 44 -6.87 -45.49 -5.45
N GLY A 45 -7.34 -44.28 -5.76
CA GLY A 45 -7.90 -43.95 -7.06
C GLY A 45 -6.91 -43.27 -8.02
N SER A 46 -5.99 -42.49 -7.47
CA SER A 46 -5.02 -41.74 -8.27
C SER A 46 -3.79 -41.39 -7.42
N THR A 47 -2.62 -41.35 -8.05
CA THR A 47 -1.34 -40.92 -7.46
C THR A 47 -1.31 -39.36 -7.27
N ARG A 48 -2.23 -38.65 -7.94
CA ARG A 48 -2.36 -37.17 -7.78
C ARG A 48 -3.28 -36.77 -6.60
N ALA A 49 -3.82 -37.73 -5.87
CA ALA A 49 -4.69 -37.44 -4.73
C ALA A 49 -3.90 -36.69 -3.63
N THR A 50 -4.60 -35.90 -2.84
CA THR A 50 -4.00 -34.98 -1.86
C THR A 50 -3.21 -35.65 -0.74
N GLN A 51 -3.45 -36.93 -0.48
CA GLN A 51 -2.71 -37.73 0.50
C GLN A 51 -1.34 -38.26 -0.03
N TRP A 52 -1.07 -38.09 -1.33
CA TRP A 52 0.18 -38.54 -1.93
C TRP A 52 1.21 -37.41 -1.96
N VAL A 53 2.45 -37.76 -1.73
CA VAL A 53 3.60 -36.86 -1.97
C VAL A 53 3.63 -36.51 -3.46
N GLY A 54 3.69 -35.24 -3.80
CA GLY A 54 3.58 -34.76 -5.18
C GLY A 54 2.15 -34.70 -5.74
N GLY A 55 1.14 -35.05 -4.93
CA GLY A 55 -0.28 -34.89 -5.29
C GLY A 55 -0.73 -33.42 -5.21
N GLY A 56 -2.00 -33.20 -5.59
CA GLY A 56 -2.60 -31.86 -5.52
C GLY A 56 -2.89 -31.42 -4.09
N ILE A 57 -3.09 -30.12 -3.91
CA ILE A 57 -3.41 -29.52 -2.62
C ILE A 57 -4.92 -29.32 -2.53
N ALA A 58 -5.54 -29.81 -1.43
CA ALA A 58 -6.94 -29.53 -1.11
C ALA A 58 -7.06 -28.21 -0.34
N GLY A 59 -8.02 -27.35 -0.73
CA GLY A 59 -8.25 -26.07 -0.05
C GLY A 59 -7.08 -25.07 -0.15
N GLY A 60 -6.22 -25.25 -1.16
CA GLY A 60 -5.07 -24.40 -1.36
C GLY A 60 -5.41 -22.98 -1.85
N VAL A 61 -4.40 -22.14 -1.91
CA VAL A 61 -4.54 -20.74 -2.32
C VAL A 61 -4.89 -20.63 -3.79
N ASN A 62 -5.90 -19.83 -4.12
CA ASN A 62 -6.25 -19.46 -5.48
C ASN A 62 -6.04 -17.95 -5.70
N PRO A 63 -5.67 -17.53 -6.92
CA PRO A 63 -5.58 -16.11 -7.26
C PRO A 63 -6.90 -15.40 -6.97
N ARG A 64 -6.81 -14.27 -6.27
CA ARG A 64 -7.98 -13.45 -5.95
C ARG A 64 -7.63 -11.98 -5.86
N SER A 65 -8.59 -11.12 -6.14
CA SER A 65 -8.48 -9.70 -5.81
C SER A 65 -8.73 -9.50 -4.32
N TYR A 66 -7.93 -8.61 -3.73
CA TYR A 66 -8.11 -8.17 -2.33
C TYR A 66 -8.80 -6.82 -2.25
N SER A 67 -9.01 -6.14 -3.39
CA SER A 67 -9.67 -4.84 -3.43
C SER A 67 -11.13 -4.95 -2.98
N PHE A 68 -11.60 -3.92 -2.27
CA PHE A 68 -13.00 -3.76 -1.91
C PHE A 68 -13.45 -2.32 -2.17
N LYS A 69 -14.76 -2.09 -2.25
CA LYS A 69 -15.33 -0.78 -2.59
C LYS A 69 -15.55 0.06 -1.34
N MET A 70 -15.25 1.35 -1.45
CA MET A 70 -15.58 2.38 -0.47
C MET A 70 -16.31 3.53 -1.15
N ASN A 71 -17.37 4.06 -0.54
CA ASN A 71 -18.19 5.12 -1.11
C ASN A 71 -17.40 6.44 -1.21
N LYS A 72 -17.71 7.29 -2.21
CA LYS A 72 -17.02 8.57 -2.41
C LYS A 72 -17.07 9.45 -1.16
N LYS A 73 -18.26 9.62 -0.56
CA LYS A 73 -18.43 10.42 0.68
C LYS A 73 -17.62 9.88 1.86
N GLU A 74 -17.49 8.55 1.98
CA GLU A 74 -16.66 7.94 3.02
C GLU A 74 -15.17 8.22 2.80
N ARG A 75 -14.69 8.24 1.54
CA ARG A 75 -13.29 8.58 1.21
C ARG A 75 -12.96 10.02 1.57
N VAL A 76 -13.83 10.96 1.20
CA VAL A 76 -13.67 12.38 1.57
C VAL A 76 -13.65 12.53 3.09
N LEU A 77 -14.57 11.87 3.80
CA LEU A 77 -14.60 11.91 5.28
C LEU A 77 -13.34 11.32 5.90
N ALA A 78 -12.80 10.25 5.30
CA ALA A 78 -11.53 9.65 5.76
C ALA A 78 -10.36 10.62 5.62
N LEU A 79 -10.26 11.31 4.49
CA LEU A 79 -9.21 12.30 4.24
C LEU A 79 -9.33 13.50 5.20
N LYS A 80 -10.54 14.05 5.39
CA LYS A 80 -10.79 15.09 6.40
C LYS A 80 -10.39 14.63 7.80
N SER A 81 -10.68 13.37 8.16
CA SER A 81 -10.30 12.79 9.45
C SER A 81 -8.78 12.62 9.59
N ALA A 82 -8.06 12.26 8.52
CA ALA A 82 -6.61 12.17 8.52
C ALA A 82 -5.95 13.54 8.76
N LEU A 83 -6.37 14.56 8.02
CA LEU A 83 -5.88 15.94 8.19
C LEU A 83 -6.18 16.48 9.60
N THR A 84 -7.37 16.23 10.12
CA THR A 84 -7.75 16.62 11.49
C THR A 84 -6.85 15.92 12.52
N HIS A 85 -6.52 14.64 12.31
CA HIS A 85 -5.64 13.89 13.21
C HIS A 85 -4.25 14.51 13.29
N ILE A 86 -3.65 14.83 12.14
CA ILE A 86 -2.32 15.44 12.04
C ILE A 86 -2.31 16.83 12.69
N ALA A 87 -3.34 17.65 12.42
CA ALA A 87 -3.45 18.97 13.00
C ALA A 87 -3.59 18.94 14.55
N LYS A 88 -4.41 18.01 15.08
CA LYS A 88 -4.56 17.81 16.53
C LYS A 88 -3.27 17.36 17.21
N ASN A 89 -2.49 16.51 16.55
CA ASN A 89 -1.21 16.02 17.07
C ASN A 89 -0.07 17.04 16.93
N LYS A 90 -0.33 18.22 16.34
CA LYS A 90 0.67 19.26 16.06
C LYS A 90 1.82 18.73 15.16
N SER A 91 1.51 17.76 14.31
CA SER A 91 2.44 17.16 13.33
C SER A 91 2.34 17.84 11.96
N LEU A 92 1.67 18.99 11.86
CA LEU A 92 1.51 19.77 10.64
C LEU A 92 2.33 21.04 10.73
N VAL A 93 3.19 21.28 9.73
CA VAL A 93 3.97 22.50 9.55
C VAL A 93 3.57 23.14 8.23
N VAL A 94 3.15 24.38 8.25
CA VAL A 94 2.83 25.13 7.03
C VAL A 94 4.00 26.06 6.70
N VAL A 95 4.39 26.08 5.43
CA VAL A 95 5.48 26.91 4.90
C VAL A 95 4.99 27.68 3.68
N ASP A 96 5.63 28.79 3.40
CA ASP A 96 5.24 29.65 2.27
C ASP A 96 5.53 28.98 0.92
N SER A 97 6.75 28.37 0.78
CA SER A 97 7.19 27.67 -0.43
C SER A 97 8.17 26.53 -0.10
N LEU A 98 8.13 25.48 -0.92
CA LEU A 98 9.04 24.32 -0.87
C LEU A 98 9.93 24.21 -2.12
N GLU A 99 10.15 25.31 -2.81
CA GLU A 99 11.00 25.33 -4.00
C GLU A 99 12.47 25.13 -3.64
N LEU A 100 13.08 24.09 -4.20
CA LEU A 100 14.52 23.83 -4.11
C LEU A 100 15.25 24.36 -5.35
N LYS A 101 16.41 24.96 -5.15
CA LYS A 101 17.26 25.46 -6.23
C LYS A 101 17.90 24.33 -7.04
N SER A 102 18.15 23.18 -6.41
CA SER A 102 18.72 22.01 -7.05
C SER A 102 18.06 20.71 -6.54
N ASN A 103 18.30 19.62 -7.26
CA ASN A 103 17.82 18.28 -6.90
C ASN A 103 18.71 17.55 -5.88
N LYS A 104 19.57 18.29 -5.13
CA LYS A 104 20.50 17.68 -4.18
C LYS A 104 19.82 17.29 -2.86
N THR A 105 20.06 16.08 -2.42
CA THR A 105 19.57 15.57 -1.12
C THR A 105 20.10 16.34 0.08
N SER A 106 21.25 17.05 -0.06
CA SER A 106 21.81 17.89 0.99
C SER A 106 20.90 19.05 1.38
N GLU A 107 20.23 19.69 0.38
CA GLU A 107 19.31 20.80 0.63
C GLU A 107 18.10 20.35 1.45
N VAL A 108 17.55 19.16 1.15
CA VAL A 108 16.44 18.58 1.93
C VAL A 108 16.88 18.26 3.37
N LYS A 109 18.10 17.74 3.56
CA LYS A 109 18.62 17.48 4.91
C LYS A 109 18.82 18.76 5.72
N GLU A 110 19.26 19.82 5.09
CA GLU A 110 19.39 21.15 5.72
C GLU A 110 18.01 21.73 6.07
N LEU A 111 17.03 21.61 5.17
CA LEU A 111 15.65 22.00 5.40
C LEU A 111 15.05 21.29 6.63
N ILE A 112 15.21 19.95 6.70
CA ILE A 112 14.73 19.13 7.83
C ILE A 112 15.38 19.57 9.15
N LYS A 113 16.69 19.85 9.13
CA LYS A 113 17.42 20.34 10.32
C LYS A 113 16.95 21.74 10.74
N THR A 114 16.77 22.64 9.79
CA THR A 114 16.34 24.03 10.05
C THR A 114 14.94 24.05 10.66
N LEU A 115 14.03 23.19 10.18
CA LEU A 115 12.67 23.06 10.71
C LEU A 115 12.61 22.18 11.97
N GLY A 116 13.72 21.55 12.39
CA GLY A 116 13.78 20.69 13.57
C GLY A 116 12.90 19.43 13.47
N LEU A 117 12.71 18.89 12.25
CA LEU A 117 11.84 17.76 12.00
C LEU A 117 12.52 16.43 12.33
N ASN A 118 11.76 15.50 12.91
CA ASN A 118 12.24 14.17 13.27
C ASN A 118 11.31 13.10 12.69
N GLY A 119 11.86 11.91 12.42
CA GLY A 119 11.10 10.78 11.91
C GLY A 119 10.79 10.86 10.41
N LYS A 120 9.65 10.32 10.01
CA LYS A 120 9.20 10.32 8.60
C LYS A 120 8.54 11.65 8.27
N VAL A 121 9.06 12.32 7.25
CA VAL A 121 8.59 13.63 6.80
C VAL A 121 7.90 13.51 5.45
N LEU A 122 6.66 13.99 5.36
CA LEU A 122 5.90 14.11 4.13
C LEU A 122 5.86 15.58 3.70
N PHE A 123 6.36 15.88 2.52
CA PHE A 123 6.27 17.20 1.89
C PHE A 123 5.09 17.24 0.93
N ILE A 124 4.27 18.29 0.99
CA ILE A 124 3.11 18.48 0.12
C ILE A 124 3.25 19.81 -0.60
N THR A 125 3.37 19.75 -1.93
CA THR A 125 3.50 20.92 -2.80
C THR A 125 2.20 21.24 -3.51
N ALA A 126 2.00 22.50 -3.83
CA ALA A 126 0.86 22.95 -4.61
C ALA A 126 0.98 22.58 -6.09
N ASN A 127 2.20 22.67 -6.63
CA ASN A 127 2.54 22.41 -8.02
C ASN A 127 3.59 21.31 -8.12
N ASP A 128 3.97 20.96 -9.35
CA ASP A 128 5.00 19.96 -9.61
C ASP A 128 6.37 20.45 -9.10
N GLY A 129 6.80 19.89 -7.98
CA GLY A 129 8.09 20.15 -7.35
C GLY A 129 9.16 19.14 -7.79
N GLU A 130 9.49 19.05 -9.08
CA GLU A 130 10.42 18.06 -9.62
C GLU A 130 11.74 17.99 -8.84
N ASN A 131 12.34 19.13 -8.53
CA ASN A 131 13.58 19.18 -7.75
C ASN A 131 13.41 18.59 -6.34
N LEU A 132 12.31 18.91 -5.68
CA LEU A 132 12.00 18.38 -4.35
C LEU A 132 11.77 16.86 -4.42
N TYR A 133 11.02 16.38 -5.41
CA TYR A 133 10.80 14.94 -5.62
C TYR A 133 12.11 14.19 -5.84
N LEU A 134 12.98 14.68 -6.72
CA LEU A 134 14.29 14.07 -6.99
C LEU A 134 15.20 14.09 -5.77
N ALA A 135 15.17 15.16 -4.97
CA ALA A 135 15.96 15.30 -3.76
C ALA A 135 15.47 14.45 -2.58
N THR A 136 14.16 14.18 -2.50
CA THR A 136 13.54 13.39 -1.40
C THR A 136 13.55 11.88 -1.65
N ARG A 137 13.35 11.42 -2.90
CA ARG A 137 13.12 10.01 -3.24
C ARG A 137 14.22 9.04 -2.77
N ASN A 138 15.47 9.50 -2.65
CA ASN A 138 16.59 8.68 -2.17
C ASN A 138 16.69 8.61 -0.64
N LEU A 139 15.94 9.43 0.08
CA LEU A 139 15.94 9.45 1.54
C LEU A 139 14.78 8.57 2.04
N GLY A 140 15.07 7.42 2.64
CA GLY A 140 14.06 6.45 3.04
C GLY A 140 13.06 6.93 4.11
N TYR A 141 13.26 8.12 4.67
CA TYR A 141 12.39 8.75 5.66
C TYR A 141 11.68 10.01 5.16
N THR A 142 11.80 10.33 3.87
CA THR A 142 11.14 11.48 3.25
C THR A 142 10.31 11.08 2.06
N TYR A 143 9.17 11.74 1.86
CA TYR A 143 8.29 11.61 0.71
C TYR A 143 7.83 12.99 0.27
N SER A 144 7.60 13.18 -1.03
CA SER A 144 6.95 14.37 -1.57
C SER A 144 5.77 13.97 -2.42
N LEU A 145 4.66 14.67 -2.26
CA LEU A 145 3.41 14.48 -3.00
C LEU A 145 2.86 15.83 -3.44
N MET A 146 2.14 15.85 -4.55
CA MET A 146 1.32 17.00 -4.93
C MET A 146 0.02 17.02 -4.12
N SER A 147 -0.59 18.21 -4.02
CA SER A 147 -1.89 18.39 -3.33
C SER A 147 -2.99 17.46 -3.85
N ASP A 148 -2.95 17.09 -5.13
CA ASP A 148 -3.96 16.24 -5.76
C ASP A 148 -3.72 14.73 -5.52
N GLU A 149 -2.51 14.34 -5.09
CA GLU A 149 -2.11 12.95 -4.86
C GLU A 149 -2.24 12.51 -3.39
N ILE A 150 -2.72 13.40 -2.54
CA ILE A 150 -2.82 13.14 -1.10
C ILE A 150 -3.72 11.94 -0.82
N ASN A 151 -3.23 11.04 0.00
CA ASN A 151 -3.98 9.88 0.45
C ASN A 151 -3.90 9.67 1.97
N CYS A 152 -4.86 8.91 2.50
CA CYS A 152 -4.96 8.69 3.95
C CYS A 152 -3.79 7.90 4.54
N TYR A 153 -3.18 7.00 3.76
CA TYR A 153 -2.08 6.16 4.23
C TYR A 153 -0.82 6.98 4.48
N ASP A 154 -0.41 7.78 3.49
CA ASP A 154 0.82 8.58 3.59
C ASP A 154 0.71 9.66 4.67
N LEU A 155 -0.47 10.29 4.79
CA LEU A 155 -0.74 11.27 5.85
C LEU A 155 -0.60 10.66 7.25
N VAL A 156 -1.10 9.43 7.47
CA VAL A 156 -1.04 8.78 8.79
C VAL A 156 0.32 8.11 9.04
N ASN A 157 1.02 7.70 7.98
CA ASN A 157 2.34 7.07 8.09
C ASN A 157 3.47 8.08 8.35
N ALA A 158 3.26 9.36 8.05
CA ALA A 158 4.20 10.43 8.31
C ALA A 158 4.16 10.84 9.80
N ASP A 159 5.34 11.04 10.39
CA ASP A 159 5.46 11.63 11.73
C ASP A 159 5.26 13.14 11.69
N THR A 160 5.71 13.79 10.61
CA THR A 160 5.48 15.21 10.35
C THR A 160 5.11 15.45 8.89
N VAL A 161 4.13 16.31 8.67
CA VAL A 161 3.68 16.76 7.35
C VAL A 161 4.04 18.23 7.18
N VAL A 162 4.82 18.54 6.15
CA VAL A 162 5.17 19.90 5.75
C VAL A 162 4.39 20.23 4.49
N ILE A 163 3.60 21.30 4.53
CA ILE A 163 2.68 21.66 3.46
C ILE A 163 2.86 23.12 3.05
N GLU A 164 2.81 23.40 1.75
CA GLU A 164 2.77 24.75 1.22
C GLU A 164 1.43 25.43 1.49
N GLU A 165 1.42 26.74 1.75
CA GLU A 165 0.19 27.51 1.96
C GLU A 165 -0.78 27.40 0.77
N GLU A 166 -0.25 27.46 -0.47
CA GLU A 166 -1.07 27.27 -1.67
C GLU A 166 -1.68 25.86 -1.77
N ALA A 167 -0.94 24.83 -1.34
CA ALA A 167 -1.44 23.47 -1.31
C ALA A 167 -2.59 23.32 -0.31
N VAL A 168 -2.54 23.99 0.83
CA VAL A 168 -3.65 24.03 1.80
C VAL A 168 -4.91 24.56 1.14
N LYS A 169 -4.82 25.70 0.43
CA LYS A 169 -5.97 26.32 -0.26
C LYS A 169 -6.59 25.36 -1.29
N LYS A 170 -5.75 24.68 -2.11
CA LYS A 170 -6.21 23.68 -3.09
C LYS A 170 -6.94 22.51 -2.42
N ILE A 171 -6.38 21.99 -1.32
CA ILE A 171 -6.99 20.88 -0.57
C ILE A 171 -8.32 21.28 0.04
N GLU A 172 -8.42 22.47 0.60
CA GLU A 172 -9.69 23.00 1.15
C GLU A 172 -10.77 23.13 0.08
N GLU A 173 -10.42 23.58 -1.12
CA GLU A 173 -11.33 23.65 -2.26
C GLU A 173 -11.81 22.28 -2.71
N ALA A 174 -10.89 21.32 -2.83
CA ALA A 174 -11.20 19.95 -3.24
C ALA A 174 -12.07 19.19 -2.21
N LEU A 175 -12.00 19.58 -0.95
CA LEU A 175 -12.74 18.91 0.14
C LEU A 175 -14.08 19.63 0.52
N LYS A 176 -14.40 20.74 -0.08
CA LYS A 176 -15.72 21.39 0.12
C LYS A 176 -16.82 20.52 -0.44
#